data_9b3afac9dd480caeeb0939700434a8dd
#
_entry.id   9b3afac9dd480caeeb0939700434a8dd
#
_cell.length_a   1.000
_cell.length_b   1.000
_cell.length_c   1.000
_cell.angle_alpha   90.00
_cell.angle_beta   90.00
_cell.angle_gamma   90.00
#
_symmetry.space_group_name_H-M   'P 1'
#
loop_
_entity.id
_entity.type
_entity.pdbx_description
1 polymer ?
#
loop_
_entity_poly.entity_id
_entity_poly.type
_entity_poly.pdbx_seq_one_letter_code
_entity_poly.pdbx_strand_id
1 'polypeptide(L)'
;NLIFTTGAWTGKILPSYQNKLIPERQVMGWFDTQKSSMFLPKQFPVWTMLVPEGRFYGFPEFQSPGFKIGLYHHLFENVDPDELDRSLITEKDEQVLRNCVSEYFPDANNQMIHGKVCMFTNTPDEDFIVDRIPEFPQIIVAAGFSGHGFKFCSVIGEIVASLATESEIDLDIEMFRVSRF
;
A
#
# COMPACT_ATOMS: atom_id res chain seq x y z
N ASN A 1 24.31 14.04 -4.27
CA ASN A 1 22.86 13.89 -4.35
C ASN A 1 22.31 13.29 -3.05
N LEU A 2 21.10 13.65 -2.69
CA LEU A 2 20.37 13.14 -1.53
C LEU A 2 19.10 12.45 -2.02
N ILE A 3 18.84 11.22 -1.54
CA ILE A 3 17.70 10.42 -1.96
C ILE A 3 16.74 10.27 -0.79
N PHE A 4 15.49 10.71 -0.97
CA PHE A 4 14.41 10.51 -0.01
C PHE A 4 13.51 9.35 -0.42
N THR A 5 13.50 8.30 0.39
CA THR A 5 12.58 7.15 0.31
C THR A 5 11.84 6.96 1.64
N THR A 6 11.35 8.07 2.17
CA THR A 6 10.90 8.21 3.56
C THR A 6 9.42 7.84 3.76
N GLY A 7 8.79 7.23 2.75
CA GLY A 7 7.44 6.68 2.85
C GLY A 7 6.42 7.72 3.36
N ALA A 8 5.69 7.37 4.40
CA ALA A 8 4.65 8.23 4.97
C ALA A 8 5.15 9.55 5.54
N TRP A 9 6.44 9.66 5.85
CA TRP A 9 7.05 10.88 6.37
C TRP A 9 7.54 11.86 5.30
N THR A 10 7.45 11.49 4.02
CA THR A 10 7.98 12.33 2.93
C THR A 10 7.34 13.72 2.93
N GLY A 11 6.02 13.82 3.14
CA GLY A 11 5.33 15.11 3.22
C GLY A 11 5.76 15.99 4.40
N LYS A 12 6.25 15.40 5.50
CA LYS A 12 6.81 16.16 6.63
C LYS A 12 8.22 16.68 6.33
N ILE A 13 9.01 15.93 5.57
CA ILE A 13 10.38 16.28 5.19
C ILE A 13 10.38 17.29 4.03
N LEU A 14 9.42 17.18 3.13
CA LEU A 14 9.21 18.06 1.98
C LEU A 14 7.85 18.76 2.09
N PRO A 15 7.71 19.81 2.91
CA PRO A 15 6.42 20.44 3.20
C PRO A 15 5.67 20.97 1.97
N SER A 16 6.38 21.37 0.93
CA SER A 16 5.79 21.81 -0.37
C SER A 16 4.96 20.71 -1.04
N TYR A 17 5.19 19.44 -0.67
CA TYR A 17 4.50 18.28 -1.24
C TYR A 17 3.57 17.59 -0.23
N GLN A 18 3.37 18.17 0.95
CA GLN A 18 2.55 17.57 2.01
C GLN A 18 1.11 17.28 1.56
N ASN A 19 0.52 18.17 0.77
CA ASN A 19 -0.83 18.01 0.24
C ASN A 19 -0.93 17.03 -0.95
N LYS A 20 0.18 16.49 -1.39
CA LYS A 20 0.28 15.52 -2.50
C LYS A 20 0.73 14.14 -2.05
N LEU A 21 1.11 13.99 -0.80
CA LEU A 21 1.63 12.77 -0.20
C LEU A 21 0.88 12.50 1.11
N ILE A 22 -0.31 11.92 0.96
CA ILE A 22 -1.27 11.76 2.05
C ILE A 22 -1.14 10.37 2.68
N PRO A 23 -0.65 10.25 3.92
CA PRO A 23 -0.70 9.00 4.65
C PRO A 23 -2.14 8.61 4.99
N GLU A 24 -2.51 7.39 4.65
CA GLU A 24 -3.83 6.84 4.90
C GLU A 24 -3.72 5.53 5.65
N ARG A 25 -4.51 5.38 6.71
CA ARG A 25 -4.57 4.17 7.52
C ARG A 25 -5.16 3.02 6.74
N GLN A 26 -4.53 1.86 6.81
CA GLN A 26 -4.97 0.62 6.19
C GLN A 26 -5.03 -0.49 7.23
N VAL A 27 -5.96 -1.43 7.05
CA VAL A 27 -6.04 -2.62 7.90
C VAL A 27 -6.08 -3.87 7.04
N MET A 28 -5.34 -4.89 7.47
CA MET A 28 -5.41 -6.25 6.94
C MET A 28 -5.85 -7.19 8.04
N GLY A 29 -6.75 -8.12 7.72
CA GLY A 29 -7.20 -9.18 8.61
C GLY A 29 -6.80 -10.56 8.11
N TRP A 30 -6.63 -11.51 9.05
CA TRP A 30 -6.47 -12.93 8.79
C TRP A 30 -7.63 -13.67 9.45
N PHE A 31 -8.41 -14.36 8.65
CA PHE A 31 -9.58 -15.10 9.10
C PHE A 31 -9.27 -16.59 9.13
N ASP A 32 -9.64 -17.24 10.21
CA ASP A 32 -9.59 -18.70 10.31
C ASP A 32 -10.49 -19.33 9.25
N THR A 33 -10.09 -20.48 8.74
CA THR A 33 -10.77 -21.14 7.63
C THR A 33 -11.36 -22.48 8.07
N GLN A 34 -12.61 -22.72 7.66
CA GLN A 34 -13.26 -24.01 7.94
C GLN A 34 -12.66 -25.17 7.12
N LYS A 35 -12.13 -24.85 5.94
CA LYS A 35 -11.53 -25.77 4.99
C LYS A 35 -10.14 -25.29 4.58
N SER A 36 -9.21 -25.27 5.52
CA SER A 36 -7.87 -24.73 5.33
C SER A 36 -7.19 -25.20 4.04
N SER A 37 -7.39 -26.46 3.63
CA SER A 37 -6.80 -26.99 2.40
C SER A 37 -7.19 -26.24 1.12
N MET A 38 -8.37 -25.63 1.08
CA MET A 38 -8.84 -24.85 -0.07
C MET A 38 -8.11 -23.52 -0.23
N PHE A 39 -7.59 -22.98 0.88
CA PHE A 39 -6.93 -21.67 0.91
C PHE A 39 -5.41 -21.75 0.86
N LEU A 40 -4.84 -22.95 0.66
CA LEU A 40 -3.40 -23.14 0.50
C LEU A 40 -2.91 -22.66 -0.87
N PRO A 41 -1.63 -22.23 -1.03
CA PRO A 41 -1.10 -21.64 -2.27
C PRO A 41 -1.26 -22.51 -3.54
N LYS A 42 -1.35 -23.84 -3.40
CA LYS A 42 -1.59 -24.76 -4.52
C LYS A 42 -3.03 -24.76 -5.02
N GLN A 43 -3.97 -24.30 -4.21
CA GLN A 43 -5.41 -24.33 -4.48
C GLN A 43 -5.98 -22.92 -4.64
N PHE A 44 -5.39 -21.94 -3.97
CA PHE A 44 -5.89 -20.58 -3.93
C PHE A 44 -4.79 -19.58 -4.35
N PRO A 45 -5.07 -18.67 -5.29
CA PRO A 45 -4.07 -17.69 -5.76
C PRO A 45 -3.97 -16.47 -4.83
N VAL A 46 -2.98 -15.63 -5.08
CA VAL A 46 -3.05 -14.20 -4.71
C VAL A 46 -4.12 -13.56 -5.61
N TRP A 47 -4.96 -12.71 -5.03
CA TRP A 47 -6.13 -12.20 -5.74
C TRP A 47 -6.38 -10.70 -5.48
N THR A 48 -7.04 -10.09 -6.45
CA THR A 48 -7.69 -8.77 -6.32
C THR A 48 -9.10 -8.90 -6.88
N MET A 49 -10.08 -8.30 -6.20
CA MET A 49 -11.48 -8.37 -6.56
C MET A 49 -12.10 -6.97 -6.51
N LEU A 50 -12.73 -6.57 -7.59
CA LEU A 50 -13.55 -5.36 -7.66
C LEU A 50 -15.03 -5.75 -7.51
N VAL A 51 -15.66 -5.19 -6.49
CA VAL A 51 -17.07 -5.38 -6.16
C VAL A 51 -17.68 -4.02 -5.80
N PRO A 52 -19.02 -3.91 -5.72
CA PRO A 52 -19.66 -2.63 -5.36
C PRO A 52 -19.16 -2.03 -4.04
N GLU A 53 -18.75 -2.89 -3.09
CA GLU A 53 -18.25 -2.48 -1.76
C GLU A 53 -16.81 -1.96 -1.79
N GLY A 54 -16.07 -2.18 -2.88
CA GLY A 54 -14.70 -1.69 -3.04
C GLY A 54 -13.74 -2.65 -3.74
N ARG A 55 -12.45 -2.30 -3.67
CA ARG A 55 -11.37 -3.10 -4.23
C ARG A 55 -10.66 -3.88 -3.12
N PHE A 56 -11.04 -5.13 -2.97
CA PHE A 56 -10.41 -6.05 -2.03
C PHE A 56 -9.22 -6.76 -2.65
N TYR A 57 -8.28 -7.16 -1.81
CA TYR A 57 -7.13 -7.97 -2.18
C TYR A 57 -6.79 -8.95 -1.07
N GLY A 58 -6.14 -10.04 -1.43
CA GLY A 58 -5.78 -11.01 -0.43
C GLY A 58 -4.81 -12.07 -0.91
N PHE A 59 -4.51 -12.96 0.01
CA PHE A 59 -3.49 -13.98 -0.16
C PHE A 59 -4.01 -15.31 0.37
N PRO A 60 -3.53 -16.42 -0.19
CA PRO A 60 -3.74 -17.72 0.40
C PRO A 60 -3.12 -17.80 1.80
N GLU A 61 -3.45 -18.82 2.53
CA GLU A 61 -2.80 -19.16 3.80
C GLU A 61 -1.34 -19.53 3.52
N PHE A 62 -0.42 -18.62 3.83
CA PHE A 62 1.01 -18.77 3.55
C PHE A 62 1.85 -18.20 4.69
N GLN A 63 2.75 -19.01 5.24
CA GLN A 63 3.64 -18.71 6.38
C GLN A 63 2.91 -18.38 7.70
N SER A 64 1.75 -17.75 7.65
CA SER A 64 0.90 -17.47 8.81
C SER A 64 -0.46 -18.11 8.61
N PRO A 65 -1.08 -18.66 9.66
CA PRO A 65 -2.43 -19.21 9.58
C PRO A 65 -3.45 -18.16 9.14
N GLY A 66 -4.46 -18.61 8.40
CA GLY A 66 -5.63 -17.83 8.06
C GLY A 66 -5.60 -17.20 6.66
N PHE A 67 -6.80 -17.05 6.12
CA PHE A 67 -7.07 -16.35 4.87
C PHE A 67 -6.85 -14.84 5.06
N LYS A 68 -5.90 -14.26 4.34
CA LYS A 68 -5.53 -12.86 4.45
C LYS A 68 -6.32 -11.98 3.49
N ILE A 69 -6.89 -10.90 4.01
CA ILE A 69 -7.66 -9.92 3.22
C ILE A 69 -7.37 -8.50 3.66
N GLY A 70 -7.42 -7.57 2.71
CA GLY A 70 -7.44 -6.13 2.91
C GLY A 70 -8.38 -5.45 1.93
N LEU A 71 -8.83 -4.27 2.28
CA LEU A 71 -9.59 -3.37 1.41
C LEU A 71 -8.71 -2.16 1.09
N TYR A 72 -8.57 -1.80 -0.19
CA TYR A 72 -7.95 -0.55 -0.59
C TYR A 72 -8.76 0.63 -0.04
N HIS A 73 -8.05 1.62 0.49
CA HIS A 73 -8.65 2.79 1.14
C HIS A 73 -9.59 2.45 2.30
N HIS A 74 -9.31 1.40 2.97
CA HIS A 74 -10.05 0.74 4.05
C HIS A 74 -11.25 1.53 4.63
N LEU A 75 -11.01 2.64 5.35
CA LEU A 75 -12.04 3.57 5.86
C LEU A 75 -11.80 5.02 5.42
N PHE A 76 -10.91 5.25 4.45
CA PHE A 76 -10.50 6.58 3.98
C PHE A 76 -9.99 7.50 5.11
N GLU A 77 -9.28 6.94 6.09
CA GLU A 77 -8.76 7.67 7.23
C GLU A 77 -7.35 8.22 6.96
N ASN A 78 -7.25 9.52 6.68
CA ASN A 78 -5.96 10.20 6.63
C ASN A 78 -5.38 10.31 8.03
N VAL A 79 -4.08 10.05 8.17
CA VAL A 79 -3.42 9.96 9.47
C VAL A 79 -2.09 10.71 9.50
N ASP A 80 -1.71 11.15 10.69
CA ASP A 80 -0.32 11.51 10.95
C ASP A 80 0.48 10.23 11.21
N PRO A 81 1.60 10.00 10.47
CA PRO A 81 2.37 8.77 10.62
C PRO A 81 3.03 8.61 12.00
N ASP A 82 3.22 9.71 12.75
CA ASP A 82 3.79 9.70 14.10
C ASP A 82 2.74 9.40 15.17
N GLU A 83 1.47 9.69 14.89
CA GLU A 83 0.35 9.53 15.83
C GLU A 83 -0.44 8.23 15.63
N LEU A 84 -0.20 7.51 14.54
CA LEU A 84 -0.94 6.29 14.21
C LEU A 84 -0.66 5.17 15.23
N ASP A 85 -1.68 4.79 15.99
CA ASP A 85 -1.64 3.56 16.79
C ASP A 85 -1.77 2.32 15.89
N ARG A 86 -0.66 1.63 15.68
CA ARG A 86 -0.59 0.40 14.86
C ARG A 86 -1.07 -0.85 15.59
N SER A 87 -1.36 -0.75 16.87
CA SER A 87 -1.91 -1.86 17.67
C SER A 87 -3.44 -1.87 17.68
N LEU A 88 -4.06 -0.72 17.39
CA LEU A 88 -5.51 -0.56 17.48
C LEU A 88 -6.21 -1.04 16.21
N ILE A 89 -6.93 -2.14 16.35
CA ILE A 89 -7.90 -2.64 15.36
C ILE A 89 -9.28 -2.56 16.00
N THR A 90 -10.19 -1.86 15.35
CA THR A 90 -11.55 -1.64 15.86
C THR A 90 -12.51 -2.72 15.35
N GLU A 91 -13.67 -2.84 15.98
CA GLU A 91 -14.76 -3.68 15.48
C GLU A 91 -15.21 -3.27 14.08
N LYS A 92 -15.15 -1.97 13.77
CA LYS A 92 -15.48 -1.44 12.45
C LYS A 92 -14.48 -1.92 11.38
N ASP A 93 -13.19 -1.99 11.72
CA ASP A 93 -12.17 -2.53 10.82
C ASP A 93 -12.45 -3.98 10.47
N GLU A 94 -12.74 -4.81 11.47
CA GLU A 94 -13.08 -6.21 11.28
C GLU A 94 -14.37 -6.35 10.46
N GLN A 95 -15.41 -5.56 10.79
CA GLN A 95 -16.72 -5.67 10.13
C GLN A 95 -16.64 -5.40 8.62
N VAL A 96 -15.85 -4.41 8.21
CA VAL A 96 -15.64 -4.09 6.78
C VAL A 96 -15.03 -5.28 6.04
N LEU A 97 -14.01 -5.91 6.60
CA LEU A 97 -13.38 -7.09 6.00
C LEU A 97 -14.29 -8.31 6.06
N ARG A 98 -14.96 -8.52 7.19
CA ARG A 98 -15.89 -9.63 7.42
C ARG A 98 -17.08 -9.62 6.46
N ASN A 99 -17.60 -8.45 6.12
CA ASN A 99 -18.69 -8.33 5.14
C ASN A 99 -18.29 -8.95 3.80
N CYS A 100 -17.08 -8.62 3.31
CA CYS A 100 -16.56 -9.22 2.09
C CYS A 100 -16.31 -10.73 2.25
N VAL A 101 -15.71 -11.16 3.36
CA VAL A 101 -15.44 -12.58 3.62
C VAL A 101 -16.74 -13.38 3.66
N SER A 102 -17.78 -12.90 4.35
CA SER A 102 -19.06 -13.59 4.46
C SER A 102 -19.80 -13.75 3.13
N GLU A 103 -19.70 -12.74 2.27
CA GLU A 103 -20.38 -12.73 0.97
C GLU A 103 -19.64 -13.58 -0.07
N TYR A 104 -18.32 -13.41 -0.18
CA TYR A 104 -17.55 -13.97 -1.30
C TYR A 104 -16.69 -15.17 -0.92
N PHE A 105 -16.38 -15.35 0.35
CA PHE A 105 -15.50 -16.42 0.86
C PHE A 105 -16.08 -17.12 2.11
N PRO A 106 -17.30 -17.68 2.04
CA PRO A 106 -18.00 -18.18 3.22
C PRO A 106 -17.22 -19.27 3.99
N ASP A 107 -16.42 -20.08 3.32
CA ASP A 107 -15.55 -21.09 3.97
C ASP A 107 -14.37 -20.46 4.77
N ALA A 108 -14.11 -19.16 4.58
CA ALA A 108 -13.15 -18.37 5.36
C ALA A 108 -13.84 -17.48 6.42
N ASN A 109 -15.17 -17.48 6.51
CA ASN A 109 -15.92 -16.64 7.45
C ASN A 109 -15.98 -17.25 8.85
N ASN A 110 -14.82 -17.29 9.52
CA ASN A 110 -14.67 -17.74 10.88
C ASN A 110 -14.07 -16.61 11.74
N GLN A 111 -13.40 -16.89 12.83
CA GLN A 111 -12.80 -15.89 13.70
C GLN A 111 -11.67 -15.14 12.96
N MET A 112 -11.62 -13.80 13.09
CA MET A 112 -10.42 -13.05 12.72
C MET A 112 -9.34 -13.33 13.79
N ILE A 113 -8.33 -14.10 13.42
CA ILE A 113 -7.27 -14.57 14.32
C ILE A 113 -6.12 -13.58 14.46
N HIS A 114 -5.98 -12.68 13.49
CA HIS A 114 -4.95 -11.68 13.49
C HIS A 114 -5.37 -10.49 12.65
N GLY A 115 -4.88 -9.31 13.01
CA GLY A 115 -5.02 -8.09 12.23
C GLY A 115 -3.76 -7.24 12.31
N LYS A 116 -3.54 -6.41 11.29
CA LYS A 116 -2.44 -5.45 11.26
C LYS A 116 -2.86 -4.12 10.67
N VAL A 117 -2.49 -3.06 11.37
CA VAL A 117 -2.59 -1.70 10.86
C VAL A 117 -1.31 -1.34 10.12
N CYS A 118 -1.46 -0.76 8.94
CA CYS A 118 -0.38 -0.20 8.13
C CYS A 118 -0.79 1.14 7.53
N MET A 119 0.04 1.71 6.67
CA MET A 119 -0.26 2.94 5.96
C MET A 119 0.05 2.79 4.48
N PHE A 120 -0.78 3.41 3.64
CA PHE A 120 -0.37 3.85 2.31
C PHE A 120 0.10 5.30 2.39
N THR A 121 0.84 5.75 1.40
CA THR A 121 1.08 7.17 1.15
C THR A 121 0.56 7.43 -0.25
N ASN A 122 -0.61 8.05 -0.31
CA ASN A 122 -1.33 8.24 -1.55
C ASN A 122 -0.96 9.56 -2.20
N THR A 123 -0.86 9.55 -3.52
CA THR A 123 -0.88 10.74 -4.36
C THR A 123 -2.32 10.99 -4.84
N PRO A 124 -2.64 12.20 -5.35
CA PRO A 124 -3.98 12.51 -5.85
C PRO A 124 -4.47 11.64 -7.01
N ASP A 125 -3.53 11.12 -7.81
CA ASP A 125 -3.78 10.24 -8.97
C ASP A 125 -3.45 8.78 -8.71
N GLU A 126 -2.98 8.45 -7.51
CA GLU A 126 -2.49 7.13 -7.09
C GLU A 126 -1.23 6.64 -7.85
N ASP A 127 -0.65 7.44 -8.73
CA ASP A 127 0.62 7.14 -9.38
C ASP A 127 1.81 7.61 -8.53
N PHE A 128 2.97 6.99 -8.74
CA PHE A 128 4.17 7.24 -7.93
C PHE A 128 4.77 8.62 -8.19
N ILE A 129 5.57 9.13 -7.26
CA ILE A 129 6.50 10.22 -7.48
C ILE A 129 7.92 9.64 -7.46
N VAL A 130 8.61 9.72 -8.60
CA VAL A 130 10.02 9.33 -8.74
C VAL A 130 10.70 10.39 -9.59
N ASP A 131 11.32 11.38 -8.94
CA ASP A 131 11.82 12.58 -9.63
C ASP A 131 12.92 13.29 -8.83
N ARG A 132 13.58 14.25 -9.47
CA ARG A 132 14.32 15.31 -8.81
C ARG A 132 13.38 16.41 -8.36
N ILE A 133 13.61 16.96 -7.19
CA ILE A 133 12.85 18.11 -6.70
C ILE A 133 13.29 19.36 -7.48
N PRO A 134 12.39 20.05 -8.19
CA PRO A 134 12.75 21.20 -9.02
C PRO A 134 13.45 22.32 -8.26
N GLU A 135 13.01 22.61 -7.03
CA GLU A 135 13.58 23.65 -6.16
C GLU A 135 14.96 23.24 -5.59
N PHE A 136 15.24 21.94 -5.54
CA PHE A 136 16.47 21.38 -5.00
C PHE A 136 16.95 20.22 -5.88
N PRO A 137 17.57 20.47 -7.05
CA PRO A 137 17.91 19.42 -8.02
C PRO A 137 18.85 18.32 -7.52
N GLN A 138 19.57 18.56 -6.40
CA GLN A 138 20.36 17.56 -5.72
C GLN A 138 19.53 16.55 -4.89
N ILE A 139 18.23 16.81 -4.71
CA ILE A 139 17.31 15.95 -4.00
C ILE A 139 16.50 15.12 -4.99
N ILE A 140 16.55 13.81 -4.80
CA ILE A 140 15.76 12.82 -5.51
C ILE A 140 14.74 12.26 -4.54
N VAL A 141 13.51 12.12 -4.98
CA VAL A 141 12.42 11.54 -4.17
C VAL A 141 11.83 10.32 -4.86
N ALA A 142 11.57 9.27 -4.08
CA ALA A 142 10.74 8.15 -4.49
C ALA A 142 9.69 7.91 -3.38
N ALA A 143 8.45 8.31 -3.63
CA ALA A 143 7.37 8.36 -2.65
C ALA A 143 5.98 8.23 -3.31
N GLY A 144 4.93 8.22 -2.50
CA GLY A 144 3.57 8.20 -3.01
C GLY A 144 3.22 6.91 -3.74
N PHE A 145 3.65 5.77 -3.23
CA PHE A 145 3.45 4.47 -3.89
C PHE A 145 2.04 3.91 -3.76
N SER A 146 1.13 4.62 -3.12
CA SER A 146 -0.32 4.41 -3.11
C SER A 146 -0.75 2.95 -2.90
N GLY A 147 -0.02 2.22 -2.02
CA GLY A 147 -0.32 0.84 -1.65
C GLY A 147 0.08 -0.25 -2.66
N HIS A 148 0.71 0.08 -3.79
CA HIS A 148 1.03 -0.91 -4.82
C HIS A 148 2.47 -0.86 -5.36
N GLY A 149 3.38 -0.14 -4.71
CA GLY A 149 4.76 0.07 -5.16
C GLY A 149 5.71 -1.10 -4.93
N PHE A 150 5.46 -1.97 -3.96
CA PHE A 150 6.43 -2.99 -3.54
C PHE A 150 6.94 -3.89 -4.68
N LYS A 151 6.06 -4.29 -5.59
CA LYS A 151 6.42 -5.11 -6.77
C LYS A 151 7.38 -4.41 -7.74
N PHE A 152 7.53 -3.10 -7.66
CA PHE A 152 8.38 -2.29 -8.53
C PHE A 152 9.73 -1.91 -7.88
N CYS A 153 10.04 -2.36 -6.66
CA CYS A 153 11.21 -1.88 -5.92
C CYS A 153 12.54 -2.07 -6.67
N SER A 154 12.70 -3.12 -7.47
CA SER A 154 13.91 -3.33 -8.28
C SER A 154 14.07 -2.26 -9.37
N VAL A 155 13.05 -2.03 -10.18
CA VAL A 155 13.10 -1.04 -11.27
C VAL A 155 13.12 0.40 -10.73
N ILE A 156 12.40 0.68 -9.64
CA ILE A 156 12.47 1.98 -8.96
C ILE A 156 13.89 2.24 -8.42
N GLY A 157 14.52 1.21 -7.85
CA GLY A 157 15.91 1.30 -7.40
C GLY A 157 16.88 1.64 -8.53
N GLU A 158 16.70 1.04 -9.72
CA GLU A 158 17.48 1.32 -10.92
C GLU A 158 17.27 2.78 -11.40
N ILE A 159 16.02 3.22 -11.51
CA ILE A 159 15.68 4.61 -11.89
C ILE A 159 16.30 5.61 -10.92
N VAL A 160 16.14 5.40 -9.62
CA VAL A 160 16.70 6.29 -8.59
C VAL A 160 18.23 6.31 -8.63
N ALA A 161 18.87 5.18 -8.89
CA ALA A 161 20.33 5.10 -9.05
C ALA A 161 20.77 5.89 -10.30
N SER A 162 20.09 5.73 -11.43
CA SER A 162 20.38 6.48 -12.66
C SER A 162 20.19 7.97 -12.48
N LEU A 163 19.11 8.38 -11.82
CA LEU A 163 18.91 9.78 -11.42
C LEU A 163 20.08 10.29 -10.55
N ALA A 164 20.54 9.50 -9.57
CA ALA A 164 21.57 9.93 -8.64
C ALA A 164 22.96 10.04 -9.27
N THR A 165 23.25 9.23 -10.29
CA THR A 165 24.52 9.19 -11.02
C THR A 165 24.49 9.97 -12.33
N GLU A 166 23.36 10.59 -12.68
CA GLU A 166 23.16 11.31 -13.95
C GLU A 166 23.37 10.41 -15.19
N SER A 167 23.05 9.13 -15.03
CA SER A 167 23.10 8.14 -16.09
C SER A 167 21.80 8.16 -16.91
N GLU A 168 21.86 7.61 -18.12
CA GLU A 168 20.70 7.45 -18.98
C GLU A 168 19.64 6.54 -18.32
N ILE A 169 18.38 6.88 -18.55
CA ILE A 169 17.22 6.12 -18.09
C ILE A 169 16.47 5.66 -19.34
N ASP A 170 16.52 4.37 -19.64
CA ASP A 170 15.86 3.75 -20.80
C ASP A 170 14.33 3.68 -20.68
N LEU A 171 13.78 4.00 -19.51
CA LEU A 171 12.36 3.92 -19.21
C LEU A 171 11.70 5.29 -19.26
N ASP A 172 10.50 5.36 -19.83
CA ASP A 172 9.68 6.56 -19.73
C ASP A 172 9.14 6.71 -18.29
N ILE A 173 9.63 7.74 -17.61
CA ILE A 173 9.24 8.10 -16.24
C ILE A 173 8.46 9.42 -16.18
N GLU A 174 8.01 9.94 -17.31
CA GLU A 174 7.32 11.24 -17.40
C GLU A 174 6.09 11.29 -16.47
N MET A 175 5.32 10.21 -16.41
CA MET A 175 4.15 10.09 -15.54
C MET A 175 4.47 10.13 -14.04
N PHE A 176 5.72 9.89 -13.64
CA PHE A 176 6.14 9.91 -12.24
C PHE A 176 6.75 11.24 -11.79
N ARG A 177 6.81 12.22 -12.67
CA ARG A 177 7.35 13.53 -12.35
C ARG A 177 6.47 14.28 -11.35
N VAL A 178 7.12 14.99 -10.44
CA VAL A 178 6.43 15.81 -9.44
C VAL A 178 5.70 17.00 -10.06
N SER A 179 6.16 17.45 -11.22
CA SER A 179 5.58 18.60 -11.97
C SER A 179 4.21 18.32 -12.61
N ARG A 180 3.71 17.09 -12.53
CA ARG A 180 2.37 16.74 -13.03
C ARG A 180 1.23 17.24 -12.15
N PHE A 181 1.54 17.74 -10.94
CA PHE A 181 0.58 18.26 -9.98
C PHE A 181 0.51 19.78 -9.93
#